data_44a71e0d44881cb2fae50d0c07c43e1c
#
_entry.id   44a71e0d44881cb2fae50d0c07c43e1c
#
_cell.length_a   1.000
_cell.length_b   1.000
_cell.length_c   1.000
_cell.angle_alpha   90.00
_cell.angle_beta   90.00
_cell.angle_gamma   90.00
#
_symmetry.space_group_name_H-M   'P 1'
#
loop_
_entity.id
_entity.type
_entity.pdbx_description
1 polymer ?
#
loop_
_entity_poly.entity_id
_entity_poly.type
_entity_poly.pdbx_seq_one_letter_code
_entity_poly.pdbx_strand_id
1 'polypeptide(L)'
;PTLIAVITMFFAGAVGGAFKSVVSTVTLTAVIVLGVVMTVFISKLLSKTVLKGLPSSFNLELPPYRRPQIGKVIVRSVLDRTLFVLGRAVVVAAPAGIVIWTLANISVDGVSLLGHCAGFLDPFARLMGLDGFILMAFILGFPANEIVVPIIIMSYMAAGSLTDMASLADLHALFVNHGWTWLTAVCVMLFSLMHWPCGTTVLTIKKETQSFKWTAASVVIPTLTGVAVCMIVAGGARILGLV
;
A
#
# COMPACT_ATOMS: atom_id res chain seq x y z
N PRO A 1 5.79 -1.92 -7.64
CA PRO A 1 5.77 -3.30 -8.18
C PRO A 1 4.35 -3.86 -8.22
N THR A 2 3.59 -3.82 -7.13
CA THR A 2 2.23 -4.34 -6.97
C THR A 2 1.27 -3.85 -8.05
N LEU A 3 1.21 -2.54 -8.30
CA LEU A 3 0.34 -1.94 -9.32
C LEU A 3 0.65 -2.47 -10.72
N ILE A 4 1.94 -2.53 -11.08
CA ILE A 4 2.37 -3.02 -12.39
C ILE A 4 1.99 -4.49 -12.57
N ALA A 5 2.22 -5.32 -11.55
CA ALA A 5 1.86 -6.73 -11.60
C ALA A 5 0.35 -6.93 -11.79
N VAL A 6 -0.49 -6.25 -11.02
CA VAL A 6 -1.96 -6.34 -11.13
C VAL A 6 -2.46 -5.83 -12.49
N ILE A 7 -1.92 -4.69 -12.98
CA ILE A 7 -2.29 -4.14 -14.29
C ILE A 7 -1.92 -5.11 -15.41
N THR A 8 -0.72 -5.67 -15.39
CA THR A 8 -0.28 -6.60 -16.44
C THR A 8 -1.05 -7.90 -16.45
N MET A 9 -1.47 -8.39 -15.30
CA MET A 9 -2.24 -9.64 -15.17
C MET A 9 -3.71 -9.46 -15.62
N PHE A 10 -4.40 -8.47 -15.07
CA PHE A 10 -5.85 -8.36 -15.25
C PHE A 10 -6.29 -7.48 -16.44
N PHE A 11 -5.51 -6.46 -16.79
CA PHE A 11 -5.89 -5.51 -17.84
C PHE A 11 -5.12 -5.71 -19.14
N ALA A 12 -3.85 -6.04 -19.05
CA ALA A 12 -3.04 -6.26 -20.25
C ALA A 12 -3.02 -7.74 -20.71
N GLY A 13 -3.35 -8.67 -19.81
CA GLY A 13 -3.45 -10.10 -20.15
C GLY A 13 -4.56 -10.43 -21.15
N ALA A 14 -5.65 -9.65 -21.14
CA ALA A 14 -6.80 -9.81 -22.04
C ALA A 14 -6.54 -9.30 -23.46
N VAL A 15 -5.48 -8.53 -23.69
CA VAL A 15 -5.19 -7.88 -24.98
C VAL A 15 -3.87 -8.42 -25.55
N GLY A 16 -3.88 -8.93 -26.77
CA GLY A 16 -2.68 -9.49 -27.42
C GLY A 16 -1.85 -8.45 -28.17
N GLY A 17 -0.55 -8.76 -28.37
CA GLY A 17 0.35 -7.99 -29.24
C GLY A 17 0.79 -6.63 -28.70
N ALA A 18 1.02 -5.67 -29.59
CA ALA A 18 1.52 -4.34 -29.29
C ALA A 18 0.56 -3.51 -28.41
N PHE A 19 -0.74 -3.79 -28.45
CA PHE A 19 -1.76 -3.12 -27.64
C PHE A 19 -1.61 -3.41 -26.14
N LYS A 20 -1.02 -4.53 -25.74
CA LYS A 20 -0.76 -4.88 -24.34
C LYS A 20 0.05 -3.79 -23.61
N SER A 21 1.12 -3.30 -24.23
CA SER A 21 1.96 -2.25 -23.67
C SER A 21 1.20 -0.93 -23.54
N VAL A 22 0.40 -0.57 -24.55
CA VAL A 22 -0.39 0.65 -24.55
C VAL A 22 -1.45 0.63 -23.44
N VAL A 23 -2.20 -0.47 -23.33
CA VAL A 23 -3.21 -0.63 -22.27
C VAL A 23 -2.59 -0.55 -20.88
N SER A 24 -1.47 -1.26 -20.63
CA SER A 24 -0.75 -1.17 -19.35
C SER A 24 -0.32 0.26 -19.04
N THR A 25 0.25 0.97 -20.01
CA THR A 25 0.74 2.34 -19.82
C THR A 25 -0.40 3.30 -19.54
N VAL A 26 -1.49 3.22 -20.31
CA VAL A 26 -2.68 4.08 -20.13
C VAL A 26 -3.32 3.82 -18.76
N THR A 27 -3.50 2.56 -18.37
CA THR A 27 -4.08 2.19 -17.08
C THR A 27 -3.19 2.68 -15.93
N LEU A 28 -1.87 2.47 -16.01
CA LEU A 28 -0.94 2.95 -15.00
C LEU A 28 -0.98 4.48 -14.88
N THR A 29 -0.98 5.18 -16.02
CA THR A 29 -1.05 6.65 -16.04
C THR A 29 -2.37 7.13 -15.44
N ALA A 30 -3.50 6.52 -15.79
CA ALA A 30 -4.81 6.86 -15.24
C ALA A 30 -4.85 6.68 -13.71
N VAL A 31 -4.29 5.59 -13.21
CA VAL A 31 -4.20 5.32 -11.77
C VAL A 31 -3.33 6.35 -11.05
N ILE A 32 -2.18 6.73 -11.63
CA ILE A 32 -1.31 7.78 -11.07
C ILE A 32 -2.02 9.13 -11.05
N VAL A 33 -2.66 9.52 -12.17
CA VAL A 33 -3.41 10.79 -12.25
C VAL A 33 -4.54 10.81 -11.23
N LEU A 34 -5.26 9.70 -11.07
CA LEU A 34 -6.29 9.57 -10.04
C LEU A 34 -5.72 9.82 -8.63
N GLY A 35 -4.56 9.22 -8.31
CA GLY A 35 -3.87 9.45 -7.03
C GLY A 35 -3.53 10.92 -6.80
N VAL A 36 -3.03 11.63 -7.83
CA VAL A 36 -2.74 13.07 -7.77
C VAL A 36 -4.02 13.88 -7.54
N VAL A 37 -5.08 13.61 -8.30
CA VAL A 37 -6.37 14.29 -8.15
C VAL A 37 -6.94 14.09 -6.75
N MET A 38 -6.91 12.87 -6.23
CA MET A 38 -7.37 12.57 -4.87
C MET A 38 -6.53 13.29 -3.81
N THR A 39 -5.21 13.35 -3.99
CA THR A 39 -4.32 14.09 -3.08
C THR A 39 -4.69 15.57 -3.03
N VAL A 40 -4.88 16.22 -4.19
CA VAL A 40 -5.29 17.62 -4.28
C VAL A 40 -6.67 17.83 -3.66
N PHE A 41 -7.62 16.95 -3.94
CA PHE A 41 -8.98 17.01 -3.41
C PHE A 41 -8.99 16.92 -1.87
N ILE A 42 -8.33 15.92 -1.31
CA ILE A 42 -8.25 15.73 0.15
C ILE A 42 -7.48 16.87 0.82
N SER A 43 -6.36 17.33 0.23
CA SER A 43 -5.63 18.52 0.70
C SER A 43 -6.52 19.75 0.77
N LYS A 44 -7.31 20.00 -0.28
CA LYS A 44 -8.25 21.13 -0.32
C LYS A 44 -9.36 21.00 0.73
N LEU A 45 -9.86 19.78 0.93
CA LEU A 45 -10.86 19.50 1.94
C LEU A 45 -10.31 19.74 3.35
N LEU A 46 -9.10 19.22 3.65
CA LEU A 46 -8.43 19.43 4.94
C LEU A 46 -8.13 20.91 5.20
N SER A 47 -7.64 21.64 4.21
CA SER A 47 -7.35 23.08 4.34
C SER A 47 -8.60 23.88 4.66
N LYS A 48 -9.76 23.46 4.16
CA LYS A 48 -11.05 24.13 4.44
C LYS A 48 -11.70 23.72 5.77
N THR A 49 -11.35 22.57 6.31
CA THR A 49 -11.99 21.99 7.51
C THR A 49 -11.07 22.02 8.73
N VAL A 50 -10.05 21.17 8.73
CA VAL A 50 -9.20 20.89 9.90
C VAL A 50 -8.07 21.91 10.05
N LEU A 51 -7.53 22.44 8.93
CA LEU A 51 -6.40 23.34 8.91
C LEU A 51 -6.82 24.82 8.75
N LYS A 52 -8.08 25.16 9.01
CA LYS A 52 -8.59 26.52 8.92
C LYS A 52 -7.82 27.47 9.84
N GLY A 53 -7.17 28.49 9.25
CA GLY A 53 -6.46 29.52 10.01
C GLY A 53 -4.97 29.26 10.29
N LEU A 54 -4.38 28.17 9.78
CA LEU A 54 -2.93 28.02 9.79
C LEU A 54 -2.33 28.76 8.60
N PRO A 55 -1.56 29.87 8.83
CA PRO A 55 -0.92 30.56 7.74
C PRO A 55 0.16 29.68 7.12
N SER A 56 0.11 29.44 5.82
CA SER A 56 1.21 28.84 5.09
C SER A 56 2.29 29.89 4.88
N SER A 57 3.16 30.13 5.85
CA SER A 57 4.35 30.94 5.66
C SER A 57 5.42 30.09 4.98
N PHE A 58 5.46 30.12 3.67
CA PHE A 58 6.61 29.60 2.95
C PHE A 58 7.69 30.68 2.91
N ASN A 59 8.60 30.66 3.87
CA ASN A 59 9.81 31.45 3.84
C ASN A 59 10.87 30.69 3.05
N LEU A 60 11.13 31.13 1.83
CA LEU A 60 12.26 30.65 1.04
C LEU A 60 13.55 31.36 1.56
N GLU A 61 14.14 30.83 2.61
CA GLU A 61 15.48 31.23 3.02
C GLU A 61 16.50 30.53 2.13
N LEU A 62 17.08 31.25 1.19
CA LEU A 62 18.21 30.80 0.39
C LEU A 62 19.46 30.81 1.28
N PRO A 63 20.02 29.64 1.65
CA PRO A 63 21.23 29.59 2.43
C PRO A 63 22.40 30.22 1.63
N PRO A 64 23.34 30.93 2.28
CA PRO A 64 24.47 31.53 1.60
C PRO A 64 25.30 30.45 0.90
N TYR A 65 25.70 30.73 -0.36
CA TYR A 65 26.50 29.81 -1.16
C TYR A 65 27.83 29.50 -0.44
N ARG A 66 28.03 28.25 -0.06
CA ARG A 66 29.28 27.74 0.52
C ARG A 66 29.88 26.68 -0.40
N ARG A 67 31.21 26.70 -0.55
CA ARG A 67 31.90 25.65 -1.33
C ARG A 67 31.59 24.28 -0.76
N PRO A 68 31.23 23.29 -1.59
CA PRO A 68 30.85 21.96 -1.13
C PRO A 68 32.07 21.26 -0.50
N GLN A 69 31.93 20.83 0.74
CA GLN A 69 32.93 20.03 1.44
C GLN A 69 32.67 18.55 1.13
N ILE A 70 33.13 18.06 -0.01
CA ILE A 70 32.79 16.76 -0.58
C ILE A 70 32.99 15.63 0.45
N GLY A 71 34.13 15.56 1.14
CA GLY A 71 34.40 14.52 2.13
C GLY A 71 33.40 14.51 3.29
N LYS A 72 33.09 15.69 3.86
CA LYS A 72 32.08 15.79 4.94
C LYS A 72 30.67 15.47 4.46
N VAL A 73 30.34 15.85 3.22
CA VAL A 73 29.03 15.57 2.63
C VAL A 73 28.86 14.07 2.42
N ILE A 74 29.89 13.35 1.91
CA ILE A 74 29.85 11.91 1.71
C ILE A 74 29.70 11.19 3.07
N VAL A 75 30.58 11.48 4.04
CA VAL A 75 30.54 10.84 5.35
C VAL A 75 29.19 11.07 6.04
N ARG A 76 28.70 12.33 6.05
CA ARG A 76 27.42 12.65 6.65
C ARG A 76 26.23 12.02 5.91
N SER A 77 26.29 11.95 4.58
CA SER A 77 25.26 11.29 3.78
C SER A 77 25.19 9.79 4.05
N VAL A 78 26.35 9.11 4.16
CA VAL A 78 26.39 7.68 4.48
C VAL A 78 25.94 7.42 5.91
N LEU A 79 26.45 8.18 6.90
CA LEU A 79 26.09 7.98 8.30
C LEU A 79 24.64 8.37 8.58
N ASP A 80 24.25 9.60 8.26
CA ASP A 80 22.96 10.16 8.67
C ASP A 80 21.79 9.64 7.78
N ARG A 81 22.04 9.38 6.50
CA ARG A 81 20.98 8.94 5.60
C ARG A 81 20.92 7.43 5.42
N THR A 82 22.05 6.74 5.33
CA THR A 82 22.04 5.30 5.07
C THR A 82 21.91 4.49 6.35
N LEU A 83 22.80 4.69 7.35
CA LEU A 83 22.78 3.88 8.56
C LEU A 83 21.56 4.17 9.44
N PHE A 84 21.17 5.43 9.61
CA PHE A 84 19.99 5.76 10.43
C PHE A 84 18.68 5.33 9.76
N VAL A 85 18.58 5.43 8.42
CA VAL A 85 17.41 4.94 7.68
C VAL A 85 17.35 3.42 7.74
N LEU A 86 18.48 2.74 7.53
CA LEU A 86 18.58 1.28 7.64
C LEU A 86 18.21 0.81 9.06
N GLY A 87 18.77 1.43 10.10
CA GLY A 87 18.43 1.10 11.48
C GLY A 87 16.93 1.24 11.76
N ARG A 88 16.31 2.30 11.27
CA ARG A 88 14.86 2.53 11.41
C ARG A 88 14.05 1.47 10.64
N ALA A 89 14.49 1.10 9.44
CA ALA A 89 13.86 0.04 8.67
C ALA A 89 13.92 -1.31 9.40
N VAL A 90 15.07 -1.67 9.96
CA VAL A 90 15.24 -2.92 10.74
C VAL A 90 14.34 -2.93 11.98
N VAL A 91 14.26 -1.83 12.73
CA VAL A 91 13.40 -1.71 13.93
C VAL A 91 11.92 -1.94 13.60
N VAL A 92 11.48 -1.59 12.41
CA VAL A 92 10.09 -1.81 11.98
C VAL A 92 9.92 -3.19 11.34
N ALA A 93 10.85 -3.62 10.49
CA ALA A 93 10.74 -4.86 9.73
C ALA A 93 10.96 -6.12 10.59
N ALA A 94 11.88 -6.10 11.55
CA ALA A 94 12.17 -7.29 12.35
C ALA A 94 10.99 -7.74 13.22
N PRO A 95 10.34 -6.86 14.03
CA PRO A 95 9.13 -7.26 14.77
C PRO A 95 7.99 -7.71 13.86
N ALA A 96 7.79 -7.02 12.74
CA ALA A 96 6.75 -7.39 11.80
C ALA A 96 7.00 -8.75 11.15
N GLY A 97 8.26 -9.06 10.79
CA GLY A 97 8.64 -10.37 10.27
C GLY A 97 8.34 -11.49 11.29
N ILE A 98 8.61 -11.27 12.57
CA ILE A 98 8.27 -12.21 13.65
C ILE A 98 6.75 -12.41 13.72
N VAL A 99 5.96 -11.34 13.66
CA VAL A 99 4.49 -11.41 13.69
C VAL A 99 3.97 -12.17 12.48
N ILE A 100 4.44 -11.85 11.27
CA ILE A 100 4.02 -12.55 10.03
C ILE A 100 4.35 -14.04 10.11
N TRP A 101 5.58 -14.37 10.52
CA TRP A 101 6.00 -15.77 10.66
C TRP A 101 5.16 -16.51 11.69
N THR A 102 4.90 -15.91 12.84
CA THR A 102 4.07 -16.49 13.90
C THR A 102 2.65 -16.76 13.42
N LEU A 103 2.02 -15.79 12.76
CA LEU A 103 0.66 -15.92 12.23
C LEU A 103 0.56 -16.98 11.13
N ALA A 104 1.59 -17.13 10.30
CA ALA A 104 1.60 -18.10 9.21
C ALA A 104 1.89 -19.53 9.68
N ASN A 105 2.72 -19.71 10.73
CA ASN A 105 3.20 -21.02 11.15
C ASN A 105 2.47 -21.62 12.35
N ILE A 106 1.75 -20.82 13.12
CA ILE A 106 0.89 -21.33 14.20
C ILE A 106 -0.48 -21.66 13.63
N SER A 107 -0.89 -22.92 13.75
CA SER A 107 -2.21 -23.39 13.35
C SER A 107 -3.04 -23.81 14.55
N VAL A 108 -4.33 -23.46 14.51
CA VAL A 108 -5.37 -23.88 15.47
C VAL A 108 -6.44 -24.59 14.66
N ASP A 109 -6.82 -25.78 15.06
CA ASP A 109 -7.81 -26.61 14.35
C ASP A 109 -7.50 -26.85 12.86
N GLY A 110 -6.20 -26.93 12.50
CA GLY A 110 -5.75 -27.16 11.14
C GLY A 110 -5.72 -25.94 10.22
N VAL A 111 -6.12 -24.77 10.73
CA VAL A 111 -6.07 -23.49 10.00
C VAL A 111 -5.03 -22.58 10.63
N SER A 112 -4.22 -21.89 9.81
CA SER A 112 -3.24 -20.95 10.33
C SER A 112 -3.92 -19.79 11.07
N LEU A 113 -3.23 -19.24 12.06
CA LEU A 113 -3.74 -18.07 12.79
C LEU A 113 -4.00 -16.89 11.84
N LEU A 114 -3.19 -16.77 10.78
CA LEU A 114 -3.40 -15.83 9.70
C LEU A 114 -4.74 -16.06 8.98
N GLY A 115 -5.11 -17.33 8.73
CA GLY A 115 -6.40 -17.69 8.13
C GLY A 115 -7.58 -17.33 9.02
N HIS A 116 -7.48 -17.53 10.33
CA HIS A 116 -8.51 -17.09 11.28
C HIS A 116 -8.68 -15.56 11.30
N CYS A 117 -7.57 -14.82 11.33
CA CYS A 117 -7.62 -13.36 11.27
C CYS A 117 -8.21 -12.87 9.93
N ALA A 118 -7.82 -13.49 8.82
CA ALA A 118 -8.38 -13.15 7.50
C ALA A 118 -9.88 -13.45 7.45
N GLY A 119 -10.33 -14.60 7.97
CA GLY A 119 -11.75 -14.94 8.06
C GLY A 119 -12.56 -13.95 8.89
N PHE A 120 -12.00 -13.41 9.97
CA PHE A 120 -12.63 -12.36 10.77
C PHE A 120 -12.78 -11.05 10.00
N LEU A 121 -11.79 -10.71 9.17
CA LEU A 121 -11.78 -9.48 8.36
C LEU A 121 -12.61 -9.61 7.07
N ASP A 122 -12.91 -10.83 6.62
CA ASP A 122 -13.53 -11.12 5.33
C ASP A 122 -14.88 -10.39 5.10
N PRO A 123 -15.82 -10.34 6.06
CA PRO A 123 -17.09 -9.63 5.86
C PRO A 123 -16.90 -8.15 5.54
N PHE A 124 -15.92 -7.50 6.20
CA PHE A 124 -15.60 -6.11 5.95
C PHE A 124 -14.83 -5.92 4.63
N ALA A 125 -13.86 -6.79 4.35
CA ALA A 125 -13.08 -6.75 3.13
C ALA A 125 -13.96 -6.90 1.88
N ARG A 126 -14.95 -7.79 1.92
CA ARG A 126 -15.92 -7.98 0.83
C ARG A 126 -16.73 -6.73 0.52
N LEU A 127 -17.07 -5.91 1.51
CA LEU A 127 -17.74 -4.62 1.25
C LEU A 127 -16.87 -3.70 0.39
N MET A 128 -15.55 -3.79 0.52
CA MET A 128 -14.58 -3.02 -0.24
C MET A 128 -14.23 -3.67 -1.59
N GLY A 129 -14.81 -4.81 -1.95
CA GLY A 129 -14.43 -5.58 -3.15
C GLY A 129 -13.11 -6.33 -3.02
N LEU A 130 -12.64 -6.53 -1.79
CA LEU A 130 -11.45 -7.29 -1.43
C LEU A 130 -11.85 -8.59 -0.73
N ASP A 131 -10.90 -9.45 -0.43
CA ASP A 131 -11.08 -10.56 0.49
C ASP A 131 -10.32 -10.34 1.81
N GLY A 132 -10.57 -11.18 2.80
CA GLY A 132 -9.94 -11.07 4.12
C GLY A 132 -8.43 -11.26 4.07
N PHE A 133 -7.91 -12.10 3.17
CA PHE A 133 -6.46 -12.31 3.00
C PHE A 133 -5.77 -11.09 2.41
N ILE A 134 -6.41 -10.43 1.42
CA ILE A 134 -5.91 -9.18 0.83
C ILE A 134 -5.84 -8.10 1.91
N LEU A 135 -6.93 -7.90 2.66
CA LEU A 135 -6.95 -6.88 3.71
C LEU A 135 -5.93 -7.17 4.82
N MET A 136 -5.80 -8.43 5.23
CA MET A 136 -4.79 -8.86 6.19
C MET A 136 -3.37 -8.63 5.66
N ALA A 137 -3.12 -8.88 4.37
CA ALA A 137 -1.83 -8.62 3.74
C ALA A 137 -1.48 -7.12 3.73
N PHE A 138 -2.44 -6.23 3.53
CA PHE A 138 -2.21 -4.79 3.69
C PHE A 138 -1.85 -4.42 5.13
N ILE A 139 -2.53 -4.99 6.13
CA ILE A 139 -2.24 -4.75 7.54
C ILE A 139 -0.82 -5.23 7.89
N LEU A 140 -0.47 -6.44 7.50
CA LEU A 140 0.86 -7.00 7.73
C LEU A 140 1.95 -6.34 6.88
N GLY A 141 1.57 -5.76 5.74
CA GLY A 141 2.44 -4.98 4.86
C GLY A 141 2.80 -3.59 5.41
N PHE A 142 2.30 -3.20 6.59
CA PHE A 142 2.61 -1.92 7.22
C PHE A 142 4.11 -1.57 7.30
N PRO A 143 5.05 -2.49 7.55
CA PRO A 143 6.48 -2.18 7.53
C PRO A 143 6.99 -1.71 6.16
N ALA A 144 6.52 -2.37 5.09
CA ALA A 144 6.90 -2.10 3.71
C ALA A 144 5.77 -2.53 2.77
N ASN A 145 5.18 -1.60 2.05
CA ASN A 145 4.05 -1.87 1.14
C ASN A 145 4.40 -2.85 0.00
N GLU A 146 5.68 -3.08 -0.24
CA GLU A 146 6.19 -3.99 -1.27
C GLU A 146 5.95 -5.45 -0.93
N ILE A 147 5.81 -5.79 0.36
CA ILE A 147 5.58 -7.18 0.80
C ILE A 147 4.11 -7.61 0.77
N VAL A 148 3.19 -6.74 0.41
CA VAL A 148 1.75 -7.05 0.35
C VAL A 148 1.47 -8.22 -0.61
N VAL A 149 2.01 -8.19 -1.83
CA VAL A 149 1.81 -9.30 -2.79
C VAL A 149 2.46 -10.60 -2.32
N PRO A 150 3.72 -10.62 -1.87
CA PRO A 150 4.30 -11.81 -1.24
C PRO A 150 3.46 -12.39 -0.08
N ILE A 151 2.84 -11.55 0.75
CA ILE A 151 1.97 -12.01 1.84
C ILE A 151 0.67 -12.63 1.28
N ILE A 152 0.07 -12.03 0.24
CA ILE A 152 -1.12 -12.61 -0.41
C ILE A 152 -0.79 -13.99 -0.99
N ILE A 153 0.33 -14.12 -1.70
CA ILE A 153 0.78 -15.40 -2.27
C ILE A 153 1.00 -16.42 -1.17
N MET A 154 1.74 -16.07 -0.13
CA MET A 154 1.99 -16.93 1.04
C MET A 154 0.68 -17.40 1.67
N SER A 155 -0.29 -16.49 1.80
CA SER A 155 -1.58 -16.79 2.44
C SER A 155 -2.43 -17.74 1.60
N TYR A 156 -2.50 -17.53 0.29
CA TYR A 156 -3.26 -18.38 -0.62
C TYR A 156 -2.64 -19.77 -0.82
N MET A 157 -1.32 -19.83 -0.81
CA MET A 157 -0.60 -21.12 -0.89
C MET A 157 -0.51 -21.85 0.45
N ALA A 158 -0.98 -21.24 1.54
CA ALA A 158 -0.78 -21.71 2.92
C ALA A 158 0.72 -22.00 3.22
N ALA A 159 1.62 -21.21 2.61
CA ALA A 159 3.07 -21.34 2.81
C ALA A 159 3.48 -20.71 4.15
N GLY A 160 4.39 -21.38 4.87
CA GLY A 160 4.90 -20.87 6.16
C GLY A 160 5.92 -19.74 6.04
N SER A 161 6.25 -19.28 4.83
CA SER A 161 7.24 -18.23 4.54
C SER A 161 6.81 -17.38 3.36
N LEU A 162 7.33 -16.16 3.29
CA LEU A 162 7.13 -15.26 2.14
C LEU A 162 7.65 -15.93 0.87
N THR A 163 6.80 -15.96 -0.15
CA THR A 163 7.09 -16.62 -1.42
C THR A 163 6.80 -15.65 -2.55
N ASP A 164 7.71 -15.62 -3.53
CA ASP A 164 7.54 -14.89 -4.77
C ASP A 164 7.33 -15.88 -5.92
N MET A 165 6.47 -15.53 -6.87
CA MET A 165 6.26 -16.30 -8.09
C MET A 165 6.93 -15.58 -9.26
N ALA A 166 7.83 -16.31 -9.95
CA ALA A 166 8.57 -15.77 -11.08
C ALA A 166 7.70 -15.59 -12.35
N SER A 167 6.64 -16.40 -12.48
CA SER A 167 5.72 -16.38 -13.62
C SER A 167 4.47 -15.56 -13.31
N LEU A 168 4.21 -14.52 -14.11
CA LEU A 168 2.98 -13.73 -14.03
C LEU A 168 1.74 -14.55 -14.40
N ALA A 169 1.88 -15.58 -15.22
CA ALA A 169 0.77 -16.46 -15.59
C ALA A 169 0.33 -17.32 -14.40
N ASP A 170 1.28 -17.90 -13.67
CA ASP A 170 0.98 -18.72 -12.49
C ASP A 170 0.40 -17.86 -11.38
N LEU A 171 0.90 -16.63 -11.21
CA LEU A 171 0.37 -15.68 -10.26
C LEU A 171 -1.07 -15.26 -10.61
N HIS A 172 -1.36 -15.04 -11.89
CA HIS A 172 -2.72 -14.75 -12.35
C HIS A 172 -3.65 -15.95 -12.09
N ALA A 173 -3.21 -17.16 -12.40
CA ALA A 173 -3.99 -18.38 -12.13
C ALA A 173 -4.25 -18.55 -10.63
N LEU A 174 -3.27 -18.32 -9.78
CA LEU A 174 -3.43 -18.39 -8.33
C LEU A 174 -4.50 -17.40 -7.85
N PHE A 175 -4.47 -16.15 -8.30
CA PHE A 175 -5.42 -15.13 -7.89
C PHE A 175 -6.83 -15.42 -8.38
N VAL A 176 -6.99 -15.79 -9.65
CA VAL A 176 -8.30 -16.14 -10.22
C VAL A 176 -8.91 -17.35 -9.52
N ASN A 177 -8.11 -18.38 -9.19
CA ASN A 177 -8.57 -19.57 -8.45
C ASN A 177 -9.04 -19.21 -7.03
N HIS A 178 -8.55 -18.12 -6.44
CA HIS A 178 -9.01 -17.59 -5.15
C HIS A 178 -10.10 -16.51 -5.28
N GLY A 179 -10.76 -16.43 -6.44
CA GLY A 179 -11.92 -15.58 -6.64
C GLY A 179 -11.62 -14.12 -7.01
N TRP A 180 -10.40 -13.81 -7.41
CA TRP A 180 -10.12 -12.47 -7.92
C TRP A 180 -10.87 -12.20 -9.21
N THR A 181 -11.56 -11.09 -9.24
CA THR A 181 -12.22 -10.53 -10.42
C THR A 181 -11.50 -9.24 -10.85
N TRP A 182 -11.92 -8.70 -12.01
CA TRP A 182 -11.45 -7.37 -12.42
C TRP A 182 -11.76 -6.30 -11.37
N LEU A 183 -12.90 -6.44 -10.65
CA LEU A 183 -13.27 -5.53 -9.57
C LEU A 183 -12.30 -5.60 -8.40
N THR A 184 -11.92 -6.83 -7.98
CA THR A 184 -10.91 -7.04 -6.92
C THR A 184 -9.58 -6.42 -7.32
N ALA A 185 -9.15 -6.59 -8.57
CA ALA A 185 -7.94 -5.97 -9.09
C ALA A 185 -7.99 -4.43 -9.03
N VAL A 186 -9.12 -3.82 -9.44
CA VAL A 186 -9.32 -2.36 -9.32
C VAL A 186 -9.29 -1.91 -7.87
N CYS A 187 -10.00 -2.59 -6.97
CA CYS A 187 -10.04 -2.24 -5.54
C CYS A 187 -8.67 -2.37 -4.87
N VAL A 188 -7.89 -3.40 -5.20
CA VAL A 188 -6.50 -3.55 -4.73
C VAL A 188 -5.63 -2.39 -5.19
N MET A 189 -5.74 -1.97 -6.47
CA MET A 189 -4.99 -0.83 -6.98
C MET A 189 -5.37 0.48 -6.29
N LEU A 190 -6.67 0.74 -6.13
CA LEU A 190 -7.18 1.94 -5.47
C LEU A 190 -6.75 1.97 -4.00
N PHE A 191 -6.89 0.86 -3.30
CA PHE A 191 -6.49 0.77 -1.91
C PHE A 191 -4.98 0.88 -1.73
N SER A 192 -4.17 0.29 -2.62
CA SER A 192 -2.71 0.46 -2.65
C SER A 192 -2.26 1.92 -2.77
N LEU A 193 -3.03 2.76 -3.46
CA LEU A 193 -2.74 4.19 -3.58
C LEU A 193 -3.15 5.01 -2.37
N MET A 194 -4.24 4.61 -1.70
CA MET A 194 -4.94 5.45 -0.74
C MET A 194 -4.89 4.91 0.70
N HIS A 195 -4.24 3.77 0.94
CA HIS A 195 -4.10 3.22 2.29
C HIS A 195 -3.07 3.99 3.12
N TRP A 196 -2.88 3.58 4.35
CA TRP A 196 -1.92 4.19 5.29
C TRP A 196 -0.47 4.19 4.76
N PRO A 197 0.33 5.19 5.13
CA PRO A 197 1.75 5.19 4.82
C PRO A 197 2.50 4.10 5.59
N CYS A 198 3.62 3.62 5.04
CA CYS A 198 4.42 2.59 5.69
C CYS A 198 4.96 3.04 7.05
N GLY A 199 5.29 2.08 7.91
CA GLY A 199 5.72 2.32 9.30
C GLY A 199 6.91 3.28 9.42
N THR A 200 7.89 3.20 8.51
CA THR A 200 9.03 4.13 8.48
C THR A 200 8.61 5.57 8.17
N THR A 201 7.61 5.75 7.29
CA THR A 201 7.03 7.06 6.98
C THR A 201 6.27 7.61 8.19
N VAL A 202 5.46 6.79 8.86
CA VAL A 202 4.75 7.19 10.09
C VAL A 202 5.71 7.64 11.18
N LEU A 203 6.83 6.91 11.40
CA LEU A 203 7.87 7.30 12.34
C LEU A 203 8.54 8.63 11.96
N THR A 204 8.73 8.87 10.66
CA THR A 204 9.28 10.13 10.17
C THR A 204 8.31 11.28 10.43
N ILE A 205 7.03 11.12 10.09
CA ILE A 205 5.98 12.11 10.35
C ILE A 205 5.92 12.45 11.84
N LYS A 206 5.96 11.43 12.72
CA LYS A 206 5.98 11.63 14.17
C LYS A 206 7.18 12.45 14.63
N LYS A 207 8.36 12.19 14.05
CA LYS A 207 9.59 12.91 14.37
C LYS A 207 9.53 14.37 13.90
N GLU A 208 9.01 14.62 12.71
CA GLU A 208 8.94 15.98 12.13
C GLU A 208 7.83 16.82 12.76
N THR A 209 6.65 16.24 12.97
CA THR A 209 5.50 16.98 13.52
C THR A 209 5.54 17.11 15.05
N GLN A 210 6.30 16.27 15.76
CA GLN A 210 6.33 16.15 17.21
C GLN A 210 4.92 16.04 17.84
N SER A 211 3.93 15.59 17.07
CA SER A 211 2.52 15.54 17.45
C SER A 211 1.90 14.18 17.15
N PHE A 212 1.39 13.52 18.18
CA PHE A 212 0.64 12.27 18.00
C PHE A 212 -0.65 12.47 17.19
N LYS A 213 -1.33 13.61 17.35
CA LYS A 213 -2.56 13.94 16.61
C LYS A 213 -2.34 13.98 15.10
N TRP A 214 -1.29 14.67 14.65
CA TRP A 214 -0.96 14.76 13.24
C TRP A 214 -0.43 13.45 12.66
N THR A 215 0.30 12.69 13.47
CA THR A 215 0.74 11.34 13.09
C THR A 215 -0.46 10.40 12.91
N ALA A 216 -1.39 10.39 13.86
CA ALA A 216 -2.62 9.60 13.75
C ALA A 216 -3.47 10.05 12.54
N ALA A 217 -3.63 11.35 12.33
CA ALA A 217 -4.36 11.89 11.17
C ALA A 217 -3.75 11.44 9.84
N SER A 218 -2.42 11.38 9.74
CA SER A 218 -1.72 10.92 8.53
C SER A 218 -1.95 9.43 8.21
N VAL A 219 -2.36 8.62 9.17
CA VAL A 219 -2.74 7.22 8.98
C VAL A 219 -4.24 7.10 8.73
N VAL A 220 -5.06 7.74 9.57
CA VAL A 220 -6.52 7.58 9.54
C VAL A 220 -7.15 8.18 8.28
N ILE A 221 -6.72 9.37 7.87
CA ILE A 221 -7.33 10.07 6.72
C ILE A 221 -7.14 9.28 5.42
N PRO A 222 -5.93 8.86 5.01
CA PRO A 222 -5.77 8.05 3.81
C PRO A 222 -6.53 6.73 3.89
N THR A 223 -6.50 6.06 5.03
CA THR A 223 -7.21 4.80 5.25
C THR A 223 -8.71 4.95 5.04
N LEU A 224 -9.35 5.92 5.69
CA LEU A 224 -10.78 6.16 5.52
C LEU A 224 -11.13 6.55 4.09
N THR A 225 -10.28 7.33 3.44
CA THR A 225 -10.45 7.68 2.02
C THR A 225 -10.37 6.44 1.14
N GLY A 226 -9.37 5.58 1.34
CA GLY A 226 -9.21 4.34 0.58
C GLY A 226 -10.39 3.39 0.78
N VAL A 227 -10.82 3.19 2.02
CA VAL A 227 -12.01 2.38 2.35
C VAL A 227 -13.27 2.93 1.67
N ALA A 228 -13.53 4.24 1.79
CA ALA A 228 -14.70 4.87 1.20
C ALA A 228 -14.72 4.75 -0.33
N VAL A 229 -13.59 5.00 -0.99
CA VAL A 229 -13.47 4.88 -2.46
C VAL A 229 -13.69 3.43 -2.90
N CYS A 230 -13.07 2.46 -2.24
CA CYS A 230 -13.26 1.05 -2.56
C CYS A 230 -14.74 0.62 -2.34
N MET A 231 -15.39 1.04 -1.26
CA MET A 231 -16.80 0.74 -1.02
C MET A 231 -17.70 1.36 -2.09
N ILE A 232 -17.44 2.60 -2.53
CA ILE A 232 -18.21 3.25 -3.59
C ILE A 232 -18.05 2.50 -4.91
N VAL A 233 -16.81 2.14 -5.28
CA VAL A 233 -16.53 1.41 -6.52
C VAL A 233 -17.13 0.02 -6.48
N ALA A 234 -16.92 -0.73 -5.40
CA ALA A 234 -17.45 -2.08 -5.24
C ALA A 234 -18.99 -2.09 -5.17
N GLY A 235 -19.58 -1.15 -4.44
CA GLY A 235 -21.03 -0.99 -4.37
C GLY A 235 -21.64 -0.60 -5.71
N GLY A 236 -21.03 0.35 -6.42
CA GLY A 236 -21.46 0.76 -7.76
C GLY A 236 -21.41 -0.38 -8.76
N ALA A 237 -20.32 -1.15 -8.80
CA ALA A 237 -20.18 -2.30 -9.69
C ALA A 237 -21.26 -3.39 -9.43
N ARG A 238 -21.60 -3.64 -8.15
CA ARG A 238 -22.65 -4.59 -7.79
C ARG A 238 -24.05 -4.11 -8.16
N ILE A 239 -24.34 -2.82 -7.92
CA ILE A 239 -25.65 -2.22 -8.30
C ILE A 239 -25.85 -2.27 -9.83
N LEU A 240 -24.79 -2.09 -10.60
CA LEU A 240 -24.82 -2.16 -12.05
C LEU A 240 -24.79 -3.60 -12.61
N GLY A 241 -24.72 -4.62 -11.73
CA GLY A 241 -24.68 -6.04 -12.15
C GLY A 241 -23.44 -6.42 -12.93
N LEU A 242 -22.32 -5.74 -12.72
CA LEU A 242 -21.06 -5.97 -13.43
C LEU A 242 -20.21 -7.08 -12.80
N VAL A 243 -20.56 -7.51 -11.59
CA VAL A 243 -19.92 -8.59 -10.78
C VAL A 243 -20.94 -9.25 -9.89
#